data_21fdb35ecf96198322dd08eddfb2ae48
#
_entry.id   21fdb35ecf96198322dd08eddfb2ae48
#
_cell.length_a   1.000
_cell.length_b   1.000
_cell.length_c   1.000
_cell.angle_alpha   90.00
_cell.angle_beta   90.00
_cell.angle_gamma   90.00
#
_symmetry.space_group_name_H-M   'P 1'
#
loop_
_entity.id
_entity.type
_entity.pdbx_description
1 polymer ?
#
loop_
_entity_poly.entity_id
_entity_poly.type
_entity_poly.pdbx_seq_one_letter_code
_entity_poly.pdbx_strand_id
1 'polypeptide(L)'
;MHPGINGKKYPNKPAIIMLGSGKTLTHSELDNISNQCAHLFRSLGVVPGDGIAFMMENHPLFFPIVFAAWRSGLRYTAISWRLQPDEVEYIVKDCEAKIFITSKFLEDKAKSLEKSLQGVAKYMLDGESDTYRSFEDHIKSMPSVAIEDECQGGPMLYSSGTTGRPKGIKRELQLNPLPYDQESEDLNYLGRVVQNVYGADEESVYLSPAPLYLSLIHI
;
A
#
# COMPACT_ATOMS: atom_id res chain seq x y z
N MET A 1 -11.14 -2.07 8.29
CA MET A 1 -11.43 -0.83 9.06
C MET A 1 -10.83 0.34 8.29
N HIS A 2 -11.60 1.41 8.08
CA HIS A 2 -11.17 2.58 7.31
C HIS A 2 -10.22 3.46 8.16
N PRO A 3 -9.04 3.91 7.65
CA PRO A 3 -8.08 4.68 8.46
C PRO A 3 -8.66 5.99 8.99
N GLY A 4 -9.57 6.65 8.26
CA GLY A 4 -10.24 7.88 8.70
C GLY A 4 -11.12 7.71 9.95
N ILE A 5 -11.63 6.51 10.23
CA ILE A 5 -12.39 6.23 11.45
C ILE A 5 -11.46 6.32 12.67
N ASN A 6 -10.33 5.61 12.62
CA ASN A 6 -9.34 5.66 13.70
C ASN A 6 -8.64 7.01 13.79
N GLY A 7 -8.38 7.67 12.65
CA GLY A 7 -7.83 9.02 12.60
C GLY A 7 -8.69 10.04 13.33
N LYS A 8 -10.02 9.90 13.27
CA LYS A 8 -10.97 10.73 14.04
C LYS A 8 -11.08 10.32 15.51
N LYS A 9 -11.16 8.99 15.78
CA LYS A 9 -11.41 8.46 17.13
C LYS A 9 -10.17 8.54 18.02
N TYR A 10 -8.98 8.28 17.47
CA TYR A 10 -7.71 8.20 18.20
C TYR A 10 -6.59 8.97 17.48
N PRO A 11 -6.73 10.28 17.23
CA PRO A 11 -5.83 11.02 16.33
C PRO A 11 -4.35 10.93 16.70
N ASN A 12 -4.04 10.97 17.98
CA ASN A 12 -2.68 11.02 18.51
C ASN A 12 -2.13 9.64 18.94
N LYS A 13 -2.95 8.57 18.86
CA LYS A 13 -2.49 7.22 19.19
C LYS A 13 -1.57 6.71 18.08
N PRO A 14 -0.43 6.07 18.44
CA PRO A 14 0.43 5.43 17.44
C PRO A 14 -0.31 4.37 16.65
N ALA A 15 -0.24 4.47 15.32
CA ALA A 15 -0.76 3.48 14.39
C ALA A 15 0.36 2.58 13.85
N ILE A 16 1.55 3.16 13.62
CA ILE A 16 2.72 2.47 13.11
C ILE A 16 3.92 2.89 13.94
N ILE A 17 4.70 1.91 14.39
CA ILE A 17 5.96 2.13 15.12
C ILE A 17 7.04 1.32 14.41
N MET A 18 8.06 2.00 13.90
CA MET A 18 9.22 1.36 13.28
C MET A 18 10.28 1.09 14.35
N LEU A 19 10.40 -0.16 14.80
CA LEU A 19 11.27 -0.52 15.93
C LEU A 19 12.74 -0.10 15.70
N GLY A 20 13.27 -0.27 14.48
CA GLY A 20 14.67 0.02 14.17
C GLY A 20 15.03 1.50 14.16
N SER A 21 14.16 2.36 13.63
CA SER A 21 14.37 3.82 13.53
C SER A 21 13.70 4.62 14.63
N GLY A 22 12.77 4.02 15.39
CA GLY A 22 11.90 4.71 16.33
C GLY A 22 10.84 5.60 15.67
N LYS A 23 10.78 5.67 14.34
CA LYS A 23 9.82 6.50 13.61
C LYS A 23 8.40 5.99 13.89
N THR A 24 7.52 6.90 14.26
CA THR A 24 6.12 6.62 14.59
C THR A 24 5.20 7.44 13.71
N LEU A 25 4.11 6.83 13.24
CA LEU A 25 2.98 7.53 12.64
C LEU A 25 1.75 7.32 13.53
N THR A 26 1.06 8.40 13.83
CA THR A 26 -0.24 8.38 14.52
C THR A 26 -1.35 7.96 13.57
N HIS A 27 -2.55 7.64 14.09
CA HIS A 27 -3.71 7.33 13.25
C HIS A 27 -4.12 8.52 12.37
N SER A 28 -4.02 9.75 12.87
CA SER A 28 -4.29 10.95 12.08
C SER A 28 -3.26 11.12 10.95
N GLU A 29 -1.98 10.92 11.22
CA GLU A 29 -0.93 11.00 10.20
C GLU A 29 -1.08 9.89 9.16
N LEU A 30 -1.39 8.66 9.57
CA LEU A 30 -1.68 7.55 8.66
C LEU A 30 -2.83 7.89 7.71
N ASP A 31 -3.93 8.42 8.22
CA ASP A 31 -5.08 8.81 7.39
C ASP A 31 -4.72 9.97 6.45
N ASN A 32 -4.10 11.03 6.96
CA ASN A 32 -3.69 12.20 6.17
C ASN A 32 -2.76 11.80 5.02
N ILE A 33 -1.72 11.00 5.30
CA ILE A 33 -0.75 10.57 4.29
C ILE A 33 -1.44 9.65 3.28
N SER A 34 -2.33 8.76 3.71
CA SER A 34 -3.06 7.89 2.78
C SER A 34 -4.00 8.69 1.86
N ASN A 35 -4.60 9.80 2.35
CA ASN A 35 -5.36 10.72 1.52
C ASN A 35 -4.46 11.41 0.48
N GLN A 36 -3.33 11.94 0.90
CA GLN A 36 -2.36 12.56 0.00
C GLN A 36 -1.89 11.60 -1.10
N CYS A 37 -1.60 10.35 -0.75
CA CYS A 37 -1.27 9.33 -1.73
C CYS A 37 -2.44 9.05 -2.70
N ALA A 38 -3.68 8.98 -2.21
CA ALA A 38 -4.85 8.78 -3.04
C ALA A 38 -5.05 9.93 -4.05
N HIS A 39 -4.89 11.17 -3.61
CA HIS A 39 -4.90 12.34 -4.50
C HIS A 39 -3.77 12.30 -5.54
N LEU A 40 -2.56 11.89 -5.15
CA LEU A 40 -1.47 11.68 -6.10
C LEU A 40 -1.87 10.64 -7.16
N PHE A 41 -2.45 9.52 -6.77
CA PHE A 41 -2.87 8.48 -7.72
C PHE A 41 -3.93 9.01 -8.70
N ARG A 42 -4.93 9.76 -8.23
CA ARG A 42 -5.93 10.41 -9.09
C ARG A 42 -5.31 11.44 -10.04
N SER A 43 -4.35 12.24 -9.57
CA SER A 43 -3.66 13.24 -10.40
C SER A 43 -2.86 12.62 -11.56
N LEU A 44 -2.47 11.35 -11.43
CA LEU A 44 -1.80 10.56 -12.47
C LEU A 44 -2.79 9.85 -13.40
N GLY A 45 -4.09 10.10 -13.27
CA GLY A 45 -5.13 9.49 -14.10
C GLY A 45 -5.45 8.04 -13.75
N VAL A 46 -5.06 7.58 -12.55
CA VAL A 46 -5.41 6.24 -12.08
C VAL A 46 -6.83 6.22 -11.54
N VAL A 47 -7.65 5.30 -12.04
CA VAL A 47 -9.08 5.19 -11.74
C VAL A 47 -9.40 3.87 -11.04
N PRO A 48 -10.59 3.73 -10.40
CA PRO A 48 -11.01 2.48 -9.78
C PRO A 48 -10.87 1.28 -10.73
N GLY A 49 -10.32 0.18 -10.22
CA GLY A 49 -10.03 -1.03 -10.99
C GLY A 49 -8.60 -1.11 -11.56
N ASP A 50 -7.88 0.00 -11.64
CA ASP A 50 -6.48 0.01 -12.08
C ASP A 50 -5.54 -0.64 -11.07
N GLY A 51 -4.31 -0.95 -11.54
CA GLY A 51 -3.25 -1.55 -10.73
C GLY A 51 -2.17 -0.56 -10.30
N ILE A 52 -1.65 -0.74 -9.09
CA ILE A 52 -0.36 -0.19 -8.65
C ILE A 52 0.52 -1.30 -8.09
N ALA A 53 1.83 -1.14 -8.21
CA ALA A 53 2.80 -2.04 -7.63
C ALA A 53 3.81 -1.27 -6.79
N PHE A 54 4.30 -1.89 -5.72
CA PHE A 54 5.37 -1.31 -4.92
C PHE A 54 6.30 -2.38 -4.38
N MET A 55 7.58 -2.02 -4.28
CA MET A 55 8.66 -2.87 -3.81
C MET A 55 9.54 -2.06 -2.86
N MET A 56 9.52 -2.41 -1.58
CA MET A 56 10.29 -1.73 -0.54
C MET A 56 10.58 -2.69 0.63
N GLU A 57 11.57 -2.34 1.42
CA GLU A 57 11.79 -2.91 2.75
C GLU A 57 10.62 -2.55 3.68
N ASN A 58 10.66 -2.98 4.95
CA ASN A 58 9.68 -2.51 5.93
C ASN A 58 9.85 -0.99 6.10
N HIS A 59 8.88 -0.23 5.63
CA HIS A 59 8.92 1.22 5.54
C HIS A 59 7.66 1.84 6.18
N PRO A 60 7.73 2.99 6.88
CA PRO A 60 6.56 3.60 7.52
C PRO A 60 5.46 3.97 6.53
N LEU A 61 5.80 4.28 5.27
CA LEU A 61 4.81 4.60 4.22
C LEU A 61 4.16 3.37 3.57
N PHE A 62 4.54 2.15 3.96
CA PHE A 62 3.92 0.94 3.41
C PHE A 62 2.39 0.93 3.59
N PHE A 63 1.92 1.11 4.81
CA PHE A 63 0.48 1.13 5.09
C PHE A 63 -0.24 2.36 4.53
N PRO A 64 0.30 3.59 4.61
CA PRO A 64 -0.29 4.73 3.90
C PRO A 64 -0.52 4.46 2.41
N ILE A 65 0.44 3.84 1.69
CA ILE A 65 0.30 3.47 0.28
C ILE A 65 -0.79 2.40 0.08
N VAL A 66 -0.80 1.37 0.93
CA VAL A 66 -1.83 0.32 0.90
C VAL A 66 -3.22 0.91 1.11
N PHE A 67 -3.41 1.74 2.13
CA PHE A 67 -4.70 2.37 2.41
C PHE A 67 -5.11 3.36 1.33
N ALA A 68 -4.15 4.08 0.73
CA ALA A 68 -4.43 4.95 -0.41
C ALA A 68 -4.95 4.16 -1.62
N ALA A 69 -4.31 3.04 -1.94
CA ALA A 69 -4.76 2.17 -3.02
C ALA A 69 -6.13 1.54 -2.71
N TRP A 70 -6.30 1.07 -1.47
CA TRP A 70 -7.55 0.47 -1.04
C TRP A 70 -8.72 1.47 -1.09
N ARG A 71 -8.57 2.71 -0.58
CA ARG A 71 -9.62 3.73 -0.62
C ARG A 71 -9.88 4.29 -2.02
N SER A 72 -8.91 4.13 -2.91
CA SER A 72 -9.02 4.57 -4.31
C SER A 72 -9.63 3.52 -5.24
N GLY A 73 -10.07 2.36 -4.74
CA GLY A 73 -10.61 1.29 -5.56
C GLY A 73 -9.56 0.59 -6.43
N LEU A 74 -8.28 0.64 -6.05
CA LEU A 74 -7.19 0.10 -6.87
C LEU A 74 -6.84 -1.33 -6.48
N ARG A 75 -6.30 -2.08 -7.43
CA ARG A 75 -5.53 -3.30 -7.13
C ARG A 75 -4.12 -2.89 -6.73
N TYR A 76 -3.63 -3.42 -5.62
CA TYR A 76 -2.28 -3.15 -5.18
C TYR A 76 -1.49 -4.45 -5.02
N THR A 77 -0.25 -4.41 -5.52
CA THR A 77 0.68 -5.55 -5.51
C THR A 77 1.93 -5.17 -4.74
N ALA A 78 2.10 -5.76 -3.56
CA ALA A 78 3.34 -5.66 -2.81
C ALA A 78 4.33 -6.72 -3.33
N ILE A 79 5.46 -6.26 -3.87
CA ILE A 79 6.48 -7.11 -4.49
C ILE A 79 7.60 -7.36 -3.49
N SER A 80 8.04 -8.61 -3.38
CA SER A 80 9.23 -8.95 -2.59
C SER A 80 10.47 -8.26 -3.16
N TRP A 81 11.16 -7.47 -2.34
CA TRP A 81 12.41 -6.83 -2.73
C TRP A 81 13.57 -7.82 -2.94
N ARG A 82 13.38 -9.09 -2.57
CA ARG A 82 14.36 -10.18 -2.77
C ARG A 82 14.32 -10.77 -4.18
N LEU A 83 13.25 -10.53 -4.94
CA LEU A 83 13.12 -11.01 -6.32
C LEU A 83 14.16 -10.37 -7.25
N GLN A 84 14.50 -11.09 -8.31
CA GLN A 84 15.39 -10.58 -9.36
C GLN A 84 14.66 -9.53 -10.22
N PRO A 85 15.37 -8.63 -10.91
CA PRO A 85 14.76 -7.57 -11.71
C PRO A 85 13.77 -8.08 -12.77
N ASP A 86 14.07 -9.20 -13.43
CA ASP A 86 13.20 -9.81 -14.44
C ASP A 86 11.89 -10.35 -13.84
N GLU A 87 11.94 -10.87 -12.62
CA GLU A 87 10.73 -11.29 -11.89
C GLU A 87 9.88 -10.09 -11.47
N VAL A 88 10.52 -8.99 -11.01
CA VAL A 88 9.83 -7.75 -10.65
C VAL A 88 9.18 -7.12 -11.89
N GLU A 89 9.92 -7.03 -13.00
CA GLU A 89 9.41 -6.56 -14.29
C GLU A 89 8.16 -7.34 -14.71
N TYR A 90 8.26 -8.67 -14.66
CA TYR A 90 7.14 -9.56 -14.98
C TYR A 90 5.89 -9.24 -14.13
N ILE A 91 6.06 -9.14 -12.80
CA ILE A 91 4.94 -8.87 -11.89
C ILE A 91 4.31 -7.49 -12.17
N VAL A 92 5.14 -6.44 -12.35
CA VAL A 92 4.64 -5.09 -12.62
C VAL A 92 3.84 -5.03 -13.92
N LYS A 93 4.27 -5.76 -14.95
CA LYS A 93 3.56 -5.85 -16.22
C LYS A 93 2.29 -6.70 -16.12
N ASP A 94 2.36 -7.85 -15.46
CA ASP A 94 1.24 -8.79 -15.33
C ASP A 94 0.09 -8.21 -14.47
N CYS A 95 0.42 -7.43 -13.43
CA CYS A 95 -0.59 -6.73 -12.64
C CYS A 95 -1.06 -5.41 -13.28
N GLU A 96 -0.60 -5.10 -14.48
CA GLU A 96 -0.97 -3.89 -15.24
C GLU A 96 -0.77 -2.60 -14.43
N ALA A 97 0.30 -2.55 -13.63
CA ALA A 97 0.54 -1.43 -12.74
C ALA A 97 0.78 -0.12 -13.51
N LYS A 98 0.00 0.90 -13.21
CA LYS A 98 0.19 2.27 -13.74
C LYS A 98 1.22 3.07 -12.94
N ILE A 99 1.42 2.70 -11.68
CA ILE A 99 2.39 3.31 -10.78
C ILE A 99 3.27 2.20 -10.19
N PHE A 100 4.57 2.45 -10.14
CA PHE A 100 5.55 1.64 -9.44
C PHE A 100 6.29 2.49 -8.42
N ILE A 101 6.25 2.08 -7.14
CA ILE A 101 6.88 2.76 -6.01
C ILE A 101 7.97 1.86 -5.44
N THR A 102 9.18 2.39 -5.29
CA THR A 102 10.29 1.69 -4.63
C THR A 102 10.96 2.59 -3.60
N SER A 103 12.05 2.16 -2.99
CA SER A 103 12.80 2.94 -1.99
C SER A 103 14.24 3.20 -2.46
N LYS A 104 14.86 4.23 -1.89
CA LYS A 104 16.28 4.55 -2.12
C LYS A 104 17.20 3.39 -1.71
N PHE A 105 16.80 2.61 -0.71
CA PHE A 105 17.50 1.39 -0.31
C PHE A 105 17.65 0.37 -1.46
N LEU A 106 16.73 0.39 -2.43
CA LEU A 106 16.69 -0.51 -3.58
C LEU A 106 17.11 0.17 -4.89
N GLU A 107 17.84 1.29 -4.83
CA GLU A 107 18.18 2.11 -6.00
C GLU A 107 18.83 1.34 -7.13
N ASP A 108 19.80 0.45 -6.83
CA ASP A 108 20.47 -0.32 -7.88
C ASP A 108 19.52 -1.26 -8.63
N LYS A 109 18.57 -1.87 -7.91
CA LYS A 109 17.52 -2.67 -8.52
C LYS A 109 16.55 -1.80 -9.31
N ALA A 110 16.18 -0.65 -8.79
CA ALA A 110 15.33 0.33 -9.48
C ALA A 110 15.95 0.77 -10.80
N LYS A 111 17.24 1.07 -10.83
CA LYS A 111 17.99 1.41 -12.06
C LYS A 111 17.90 0.31 -13.12
N SER A 112 18.01 -0.94 -12.73
CA SER A 112 17.91 -2.06 -13.69
C SER A 112 16.51 -2.19 -14.33
N LEU A 113 15.45 -1.65 -13.69
CA LEU A 113 14.06 -1.68 -14.15
C LEU A 113 13.67 -0.46 -15.01
N GLU A 114 14.52 0.57 -15.10
CA GLU A 114 14.18 1.84 -15.78
C GLU A 114 13.67 1.67 -17.19
N LYS A 115 14.39 0.86 -17.98
CA LYS A 115 14.09 0.65 -19.41
C LYS A 115 12.91 -0.29 -19.62
N SER A 116 12.66 -1.21 -18.72
CA SER A 116 11.66 -2.25 -18.87
C SER A 116 10.26 -1.81 -18.40
N LEU A 117 10.18 -0.78 -17.54
CA LEU A 117 8.93 -0.22 -17.03
C LEU A 117 8.54 1.10 -17.76
N GLN A 118 8.57 1.08 -19.09
CA GLN A 118 8.09 2.21 -19.89
C GLN A 118 6.58 2.37 -19.74
N GLY A 119 6.11 3.63 -19.67
CA GLY A 119 4.69 3.94 -19.50
C GLY A 119 4.16 3.80 -18.06
N VAL A 120 4.99 3.32 -17.13
CA VAL A 120 4.66 3.24 -15.70
C VAL A 120 5.19 4.48 -15.00
N ALA A 121 4.37 5.19 -14.22
CA ALA A 121 4.81 6.28 -13.36
C ALA A 121 5.70 5.74 -12.23
N LYS A 122 6.93 6.24 -12.11
CA LYS A 122 7.94 5.70 -11.18
C LYS A 122 8.23 6.68 -10.06
N TYR A 123 8.16 6.20 -8.82
CA TYR A 123 8.42 6.95 -7.59
C TYR A 123 9.39 6.23 -6.67
N MET A 124 10.15 7.02 -5.91
CA MET A 124 11.13 6.53 -4.95
C MET A 124 10.88 7.15 -3.57
N LEU A 125 10.87 6.32 -2.54
CA LEU A 125 10.85 6.72 -1.15
C LEU A 125 12.28 7.06 -0.67
N ASP A 126 12.38 7.98 0.27
CA ASP A 126 13.65 8.44 0.86
C ASP A 126 14.64 9.02 -0.17
N GLY A 127 14.15 9.49 -1.31
CA GLY A 127 14.99 10.12 -2.33
C GLY A 127 14.39 10.10 -3.72
N GLU A 128 15.27 10.31 -4.71
CA GLU A 128 14.92 10.36 -6.13
C GLU A 128 16.09 9.87 -6.98
N SER A 129 15.85 9.67 -8.28
CA SER A 129 16.85 9.44 -9.31
C SER A 129 16.40 10.10 -10.62
N ASP A 130 17.21 9.99 -11.68
CA ASP A 130 16.87 10.58 -13.00
C ASP A 130 15.51 10.09 -13.54
N THR A 131 15.07 8.89 -13.16
CA THR A 131 13.84 8.26 -13.67
C THR A 131 12.77 8.01 -12.62
N TYR A 132 13.12 8.06 -11.34
CA TYR A 132 12.21 7.90 -10.21
C TYR A 132 12.06 9.21 -9.46
N ARG A 133 10.86 9.76 -9.42
CA ARG A 133 10.54 11.02 -8.72
C ARG A 133 10.46 10.78 -7.20
N SER A 134 10.83 11.77 -6.40
CA SER A 134 10.59 11.73 -4.94
C SER A 134 9.11 11.55 -4.63
N PHE A 135 8.77 10.46 -3.96
CA PHE A 135 7.38 10.19 -3.58
C PHE A 135 6.88 11.18 -2.54
N GLU A 136 7.70 11.43 -1.52
CA GLU A 136 7.38 12.31 -0.41
C GLU A 136 7.12 13.75 -0.87
N ASP A 137 7.93 14.28 -1.79
CA ASP A 137 7.76 15.64 -2.26
C ASP A 137 6.47 15.81 -3.07
N HIS A 138 6.07 14.76 -3.82
CA HIS A 138 4.82 14.79 -4.56
C HIS A 138 3.60 14.68 -3.66
N ILE A 139 3.60 13.80 -2.65
CA ILE A 139 2.45 13.67 -1.74
C ILE A 139 2.30 14.90 -0.82
N LYS A 140 3.38 15.56 -0.41
CA LYS A 140 3.30 16.76 0.43
C LYS A 140 2.47 17.89 -0.18
N SER A 141 2.42 17.98 -1.51
CA SER A 141 1.64 18.99 -2.23
C SER A 141 0.16 18.60 -2.39
N MET A 142 -0.22 17.37 -2.05
CA MET A 142 -1.57 16.85 -2.22
C MET A 142 -2.47 17.15 -1.01
N PRO A 143 -3.80 17.27 -1.22
CA PRO A 143 -4.75 17.44 -0.12
C PRO A 143 -4.72 16.27 0.85
N SER A 144 -4.86 16.54 2.15
CA SER A 144 -4.96 15.52 3.21
C SER A 144 -6.41 15.12 3.54
N VAL A 145 -7.38 15.66 2.80
CA VAL A 145 -8.79 15.26 2.91
C VAL A 145 -9.08 14.07 1.97
N ALA A 146 -10.15 13.34 2.26
CA ALA A 146 -10.55 12.22 1.44
C ALA A 146 -10.85 12.61 -0.02
N ILE A 147 -10.60 11.69 -0.95
CA ILE A 147 -11.08 11.82 -2.33
C ILE A 147 -12.60 11.63 -2.37
N GLU A 148 -13.28 12.29 -3.34
CA GLU A 148 -14.75 12.27 -3.42
C GLU A 148 -15.32 10.91 -3.82
N ASP A 149 -14.56 10.13 -4.59
CA ASP A 149 -14.96 8.84 -5.18
C ASP A 149 -14.38 7.63 -4.45
N GLU A 150 -14.23 7.69 -3.13
CA GLU A 150 -13.72 6.56 -2.36
C GLU A 150 -14.54 5.30 -2.57
N CYS A 151 -13.83 4.24 -2.93
CA CYS A 151 -14.42 2.91 -3.06
C CYS A 151 -13.39 1.82 -2.75
N GLN A 152 -13.88 0.64 -2.41
CA GLN A 152 -13.03 -0.44 -1.91
C GLN A 152 -12.19 -1.08 -3.00
N GLY A 153 -10.88 -0.91 -2.92
CA GLY A 153 -9.88 -1.67 -3.65
C GLY A 153 -9.47 -2.96 -2.95
N GLY A 154 -8.44 -3.62 -3.48
CA GLY A 154 -7.98 -4.86 -2.90
C GLY A 154 -6.60 -5.32 -3.36
N PRO A 155 -5.99 -6.27 -2.64
CA PRO A 155 -4.70 -6.82 -3.02
C PRO A 155 -4.79 -7.72 -4.25
N MET A 156 -3.78 -7.64 -5.12
CA MET A 156 -3.46 -8.66 -6.10
C MET A 156 -2.19 -9.37 -5.65
N LEU A 157 -2.34 -10.60 -5.20
CA LEU A 157 -1.26 -11.39 -4.61
C LEU A 157 -0.62 -12.30 -5.66
N TYR A 158 0.67 -12.59 -5.46
CA TYR A 158 1.43 -13.50 -6.30
C TYR A 158 1.87 -14.72 -5.50
N SER A 159 1.57 -15.91 -6.03
CA SER A 159 2.08 -17.18 -5.51
C SER A 159 3.36 -17.57 -6.24
N SER A 160 4.24 -18.34 -5.59
CA SER A 160 5.52 -18.80 -6.15
C SER A 160 5.40 -19.73 -7.38
N GLY A 161 4.21 -20.09 -7.82
CA GLY A 161 3.92 -20.92 -8.98
C GLY A 161 4.80 -22.17 -9.08
N THR A 162 4.22 -23.35 -9.18
CA THR A 162 4.94 -24.63 -9.35
C THR A 162 5.66 -24.73 -10.71
N THR A 163 5.40 -23.79 -11.62
CA THR A 163 5.90 -23.76 -13.01
C THR A 163 6.99 -22.75 -13.27
N GLY A 164 7.58 -22.15 -12.23
CA GLY A 164 8.74 -21.26 -12.34
C GLY A 164 8.44 -19.76 -12.50
N ARG A 165 7.21 -19.36 -12.81
CA ARG A 165 6.82 -17.95 -12.81
C ARG A 165 5.74 -17.68 -11.76
N PRO A 166 5.80 -16.54 -11.03
CA PRO A 166 4.75 -16.14 -10.10
C PRO A 166 3.40 -16.04 -10.80
N LYS A 167 2.33 -16.53 -10.15
CA LYS A 167 0.96 -16.41 -10.66
C LYS A 167 0.19 -15.39 -9.86
N GLY A 168 -0.32 -14.35 -10.53
CA GLY A 168 -1.18 -13.34 -9.93
C GLY A 168 -2.59 -13.87 -9.66
N ILE A 169 -3.09 -13.62 -8.47
CA ILE A 169 -4.46 -13.95 -8.06
C ILE A 169 -5.29 -12.68 -8.17
N LYS A 170 -5.90 -12.48 -9.33
CA LYS A 170 -6.75 -11.32 -9.62
C LYS A 170 -8.17 -11.59 -9.13
N ARG A 171 -8.53 -11.02 -7.98
CA ARG A 171 -9.90 -11.07 -7.48
C ARG A 171 -10.74 -9.96 -8.13
N GLU A 172 -12.03 -10.21 -8.34
CA GLU A 172 -12.97 -9.17 -8.75
C GLU A 172 -13.12 -8.14 -7.62
N LEU A 173 -13.01 -6.85 -7.97
CA LEU A 173 -13.24 -5.76 -7.03
C LEU A 173 -14.71 -5.38 -7.08
N GLN A 174 -15.34 -5.30 -5.92
CA GLN A 174 -16.76 -4.91 -5.85
C GLN A 174 -16.97 -3.39 -5.97
N LEU A 175 -15.89 -2.60 -5.78
CA LEU A 175 -15.88 -1.14 -5.87
C LEU A 175 -17.04 -0.47 -5.09
N ASN A 176 -17.42 -1.06 -3.96
CA ASN A 176 -18.47 -0.48 -3.12
C ASN A 176 -17.96 0.84 -2.52
N PRO A 177 -18.81 1.88 -2.45
CA PRO A 177 -18.51 3.10 -1.72
C PRO A 177 -18.13 2.77 -0.27
N LEU A 178 -17.15 3.50 0.25
CA LEU A 178 -16.68 3.31 1.63
C LEU A 178 -17.46 4.26 2.55
N PRO A 179 -18.27 3.74 3.50
CA PRO A 179 -18.94 4.59 4.48
C PRO A 179 -17.93 5.10 5.51
N TYR A 180 -17.80 6.43 5.60
CA TYR A 180 -16.95 7.12 6.58
C TYR A 180 -17.47 7.11 8.01
N ASP A 181 -18.77 6.98 8.17
CA ASP A 181 -19.56 7.30 9.37
C ASP A 181 -20.29 6.09 9.96
N GLN A 182 -20.25 4.97 9.30
CA GLN A 182 -20.69 3.73 9.92
C GLN A 182 -19.50 3.11 10.66
N GLU A 183 -19.64 2.95 11.96
CA GLU A 183 -18.97 1.87 12.68
C GLU A 183 -19.40 0.58 11.96
N SER A 184 -18.71 0.24 10.87
CA SER A 184 -19.00 -1.00 10.21
C SER A 184 -18.61 -2.09 11.20
N GLU A 185 -19.60 -2.70 11.84
CA GLU A 185 -19.45 -3.92 12.64
C GLU A 185 -18.82 -5.05 11.81
N ASP A 186 -18.69 -4.85 10.52
CA ASP A 186 -18.04 -5.74 9.59
C ASP A 186 -16.50 -5.58 9.61
N LEU A 187 -15.94 -5.98 10.74
CA LEU A 187 -14.60 -6.52 10.71
C LEU A 187 -14.58 -7.64 9.66
N ASN A 188 -13.67 -7.55 8.70
CA ASN A 188 -13.44 -8.67 7.81
C ASN A 188 -13.15 -9.93 8.64
N TYR A 189 -13.31 -11.11 8.06
CA TYR A 189 -13.11 -12.39 8.75
C TYR A 189 -11.85 -12.42 9.62
N LEU A 190 -10.73 -11.88 9.13
CA LEU A 190 -9.45 -11.82 9.86
C LEU A 190 -9.51 -10.92 11.09
N GLY A 191 -10.16 -9.76 10.99
CA GLY A 191 -10.36 -8.89 12.16
C GLY A 191 -11.15 -9.59 13.26
N ARG A 192 -12.22 -10.33 12.91
CA ARG A 192 -12.99 -11.14 13.86
C ARG A 192 -12.15 -12.27 14.47
N VAL A 193 -11.31 -12.94 13.68
CA VAL A 193 -10.39 -13.97 14.19
C VAL A 193 -9.41 -13.35 15.18
N VAL A 194 -8.82 -12.21 14.84
CA VAL A 194 -7.87 -11.52 15.74
C VAL A 194 -8.52 -11.14 17.07
N GLN A 195 -9.75 -10.61 17.02
CA GLN A 195 -10.49 -10.30 18.26
C GLN A 195 -10.91 -11.55 19.05
N ASN A 196 -11.55 -12.51 18.38
CA ASN A 196 -12.21 -13.62 19.07
C ASN A 196 -11.24 -14.72 19.50
N VAL A 197 -10.16 -14.94 18.74
CA VAL A 197 -9.19 -16.01 19.01
C VAL A 197 -8.01 -15.52 19.84
N TYR A 198 -7.50 -14.32 19.53
CA TYR A 198 -6.32 -13.76 20.19
C TYR A 198 -6.67 -12.72 21.27
N GLY A 199 -7.96 -12.39 21.44
CA GLY A 199 -8.40 -11.40 22.43
C GLY A 199 -7.88 -9.99 22.17
N ALA A 200 -7.54 -9.67 20.91
CA ALA A 200 -7.03 -8.36 20.59
C ALA A 200 -8.11 -7.28 20.73
N ASP A 201 -7.73 -6.18 21.31
CA ASP A 201 -8.56 -5.02 21.59
C ASP A 201 -7.89 -3.72 21.08
N GLU A 202 -8.48 -2.58 21.45
CA GLU A 202 -8.00 -1.27 21.02
C GLU A 202 -6.62 -0.91 21.63
N GLU A 203 -6.18 -1.55 22.70
CA GLU A 203 -4.87 -1.34 23.33
C GLU A 203 -3.81 -2.32 22.87
N SER A 204 -4.20 -3.30 22.06
CA SER A 204 -3.29 -4.33 21.57
C SER A 204 -2.26 -3.77 20.60
N VAL A 205 -1.00 -4.19 20.79
CA VAL A 205 0.13 -3.85 19.89
C VAL A 205 0.57 -5.12 19.16
N TYR A 206 0.51 -5.09 17.84
CA TYR A 206 0.96 -6.20 17.00
C TYR A 206 2.39 -6.00 16.54
N LEU A 207 3.29 -6.92 16.87
CA LEU A 207 4.65 -6.97 16.35
C LEU A 207 4.69 -7.79 15.06
N SER A 208 5.06 -7.14 13.94
CA SER A 208 5.31 -7.81 12.67
C SER A 208 6.82 -7.96 12.42
N PRO A 209 7.43 -9.11 12.74
CA PRO A 209 8.86 -9.34 12.52
C PRO A 209 9.17 -9.73 11.06
N ALA A 210 8.14 -10.10 10.29
CA ALA A 210 8.28 -10.50 8.90
C ALA A 210 8.28 -9.30 7.95
N PRO A 211 8.83 -9.45 6.73
CA PRO A 211 8.65 -8.45 5.69
C PRO A 211 7.18 -8.16 5.42
N LEU A 212 6.80 -6.88 5.37
CA LEU A 212 5.41 -6.45 5.21
C LEU A 212 4.76 -6.94 3.91
N TYR A 213 5.54 -7.13 2.84
CA TYR A 213 5.03 -7.70 1.59
C TYR A 213 4.53 -9.15 1.75
N LEU A 214 4.99 -9.89 2.76
CA LEU A 214 4.48 -11.22 3.10
C LEU A 214 3.21 -11.14 3.95
N SER A 215 3.06 -10.10 4.77
CA SER A 215 1.92 -9.92 5.66
C SER A 215 0.61 -9.66 4.90
N LEU A 216 0.68 -9.11 3.68
CA LEU A 216 -0.49 -8.94 2.82
C LEU A 216 -1.14 -10.27 2.41
N ILE A 217 -0.41 -11.38 2.47
CA ILE A 217 -0.96 -12.71 2.22
C ILE A 217 -1.88 -13.15 3.37
N HIS A 218 -1.66 -12.63 4.56
CA HIS A 218 -2.40 -12.98 5.78
C HIS A 218 -3.47 -11.95 6.18
N ILE A 219 -3.44 -10.78 5.56
CA ILE A 219 -4.44 -9.72 5.76
C ILE A 219 -5.54 -9.83 4.70
#